data_2ee58b3816969764a4823e39a8e75524
#
_entry.id   2ee58b3816969764a4823e39a8e75524
#
_cell.length_a   1.000
_cell.length_b   1.000
_cell.length_c   1.000
_cell.angle_alpha   90.00
_cell.angle_beta   90.00
_cell.angle_gamma   90.00
#
_symmetry.space_group_name_H-M   'P 1'
#
loop_
_entity.id
_entity.type
_entity.pdbx_description
1 polymer ?
#
loop_
_entity_poly.entity_id
_entity_poly.type
_entity_poly.pdbx_seq_one_letter_code
_entity_poly.pdbx_strand_id
1 'polypeptide(L)'
;MIKYKYIKTISAALISAMLITGCSADNSGSTVNDSSHGVLAGSTDTSAAAGKNTDGDSSDNSTNESSGSASNSSSSATTVSSATSIDTSDMFTNRDKEIGYDESTSVKLTLNGDSISSSSSSVAISGSTATISEEGIYIISGTLDDGMIIIDADKNAKIQLVLDNASINSSTSAAIYVCNADKVFITLAAGSENTLSNGGEYIAIDDNNIDAVIFSKDDLTLNGSGILTINAGTGHGIVSKDDLVITGGTYNITAASHGLSANDSIGIADGSFTIVSGKDGIHAENSDDEALGFAYIAGGDFDITAQGDGISAGYYLMIDNGSYNITTKGTGSDDSAKGLKAAGNLIVNDGTFTISTTDDGLHSNSDMSINGGSFTIATGDDGLHADNDLIINSGVIDITDCYEGLEGLNITVNDGTININASDDGINAAGGTDSSGFGGFGHDAFSADSDVNIYINGGTITINADGDGIDSNGNLYVTGGGIYVSGPESSADGALDYNGEATITGGTLIAAGASGMAENFGSDSTQGS
;
A
#
# COMPACT_ATOMS: atom_id res chain seq x y z
N MET A 1 -9.10 -23.37 -22.76
CA MET A 1 -10.08 -23.39 -21.67
C MET A 1 -9.63 -24.46 -20.67
N ILE A 2 -8.68 -24.10 -19.83
CA ILE A 2 -8.16 -24.98 -18.75
C ILE A 2 -8.38 -24.18 -17.46
N LYS A 3 -9.38 -24.62 -16.71
CA LYS A 3 -9.66 -24.09 -15.38
C LYS A 3 -8.57 -24.55 -14.44
N TYR A 4 -7.75 -23.65 -13.94
CA TYR A 4 -6.93 -23.90 -12.77
C TYR A 4 -7.86 -23.91 -11.55
N LYS A 5 -8.28 -25.10 -11.16
CA LYS A 5 -8.85 -25.34 -9.84
C LYS A 5 -7.69 -25.32 -8.84
N TYR A 6 -7.65 -24.34 -7.98
CA TYR A 6 -6.82 -24.38 -6.78
C TYR A 6 -7.25 -25.60 -5.96
N ILE A 7 -6.35 -26.56 -5.84
CA ILE A 7 -6.51 -27.70 -4.94
C ILE A 7 -6.14 -27.18 -3.55
N LYS A 8 -7.15 -26.98 -2.70
CA LYS A 8 -6.94 -26.76 -1.27
C LYS A 8 -6.31 -28.01 -0.68
N THR A 9 -5.02 -27.98 -0.43
CA THR A 9 -4.32 -28.99 0.37
C THR A 9 -4.52 -28.63 1.84
N ILE A 10 -5.45 -29.29 2.48
CA ILE A 10 -5.65 -29.20 3.92
C ILE A 10 -4.48 -29.91 4.60
N SER A 11 -3.53 -29.16 5.14
CA SER A 11 -2.52 -29.70 6.06
C SER A 11 -3.13 -29.79 7.46
N ALA A 12 -3.55 -30.98 7.83
CA ALA A 12 -3.98 -31.25 9.20
C ALA A 12 -2.74 -31.30 10.12
N ALA A 13 -2.50 -30.24 10.85
CA ALA A 13 -1.54 -30.26 11.96
C ALA A 13 -2.20 -30.92 13.19
N LEU A 14 -1.67 -32.05 13.59
CA LEU A 14 -2.00 -32.71 14.85
C LEU A 14 -1.52 -31.85 16.03
N ILE A 15 -2.42 -31.23 16.75
CA ILE A 15 -2.13 -30.67 18.06
C ILE A 15 -2.35 -31.76 19.10
N SER A 16 -1.26 -32.19 19.71
CA SER A 16 -1.24 -33.10 20.86
C SER A 16 -1.66 -32.35 22.12
N ALA A 17 -2.84 -32.57 22.62
CA ALA A 17 -3.31 -32.02 23.89
C ALA A 17 -2.66 -32.77 25.07
N MET A 18 -1.85 -32.06 25.87
CA MET A 18 -1.45 -32.50 27.20
C MET A 18 -2.45 -31.98 28.23
N LEU A 19 -3.23 -32.90 28.77
CA LEU A 19 -4.03 -32.69 29.96
C LEU A 19 -3.11 -32.60 31.21
N ILE A 20 -3.18 -31.50 31.95
CA ILE A 20 -2.72 -31.45 33.33
C ILE A 20 -3.91 -31.07 34.19
N THR A 21 -4.35 -32.04 35.00
CA THR A 21 -5.31 -31.90 36.07
C THR A 21 -4.62 -31.40 37.34
N GLY A 22 -5.24 -30.46 38.04
CA GLY A 22 -4.75 -30.07 39.38
C GLY A 22 -5.54 -28.95 40.04
N CYS A 23 -6.58 -29.35 40.70
CA CYS A 23 -7.25 -28.88 41.95
C CYS A 23 -7.20 -27.40 42.39
N SER A 24 -8.41 -27.00 42.66
CA SER A 24 -8.96 -25.89 43.41
C SER A 24 -8.38 -25.64 44.82
N ALA A 25 -8.40 -24.38 45.28
CA ALA A 25 -8.94 -23.98 46.56
C ALA A 25 -9.18 -22.46 46.62
N ASP A 26 -10.34 -22.14 47.18
CA ASP A 26 -10.89 -20.83 47.52
C ASP A 26 -10.02 -20.02 48.52
N ASN A 27 -10.05 -18.72 48.56
CA ASN A 27 -10.86 -17.90 49.44
C ASN A 27 -10.44 -16.41 49.49
N SER A 28 -11.42 -15.56 49.26
CA SER A 28 -11.73 -14.29 49.95
C SER A 28 -10.66 -13.28 50.36
N GLY A 29 -10.88 -12.04 49.98
CA GLY A 29 -10.90 -10.97 50.98
C GLY A 29 -10.03 -9.75 50.77
N SER A 30 -10.67 -8.67 50.36
CA SER A 30 -10.61 -7.35 51.01
C SER A 30 -9.36 -6.46 50.93
N THR A 31 -9.53 -5.39 50.19
CA THR A 31 -9.36 -3.96 50.59
C THR A 31 -8.01 -3.35 50.95
N VAL A 32 -7.78 -2.22 50.30
CA VAL A 32 -7.37 -0.89 50.81
C VAL A 32 -5.87 -0.50 50.78
N ASN A 33 -5.65 0.52 49.99
CA ASN A 33 -4.81 1.75 50.15
C ASN A 33 -3.34 1.68 50.53
N ASP A 34 -2.63 2.39 49.72
CA ASP A 34 -2.00 3.72 49.87
C ASP A 34 -0.48 3.80 50.06
N SER A 35 0.06 4.70 49.27
CA SER A 35 1.17 5.62 49.54
C SER A 35 2.62 5.13 49.68
N SER A 36 3.37 5.67 48.70
CA SER A 36 4.53 6.56 48.91
C SER A 36 5.95 6.03 49.27
N HIS A 37 6.85 6.57 48.47
CA HIS A 37 8.19 7.10 48.80
C HIS A 37 9.37 6.15 49.10
N GLY A 38 10.44 6.50 48.36
CA GLY A 38 11.80 6.54 48.94
C GLY A 38 12.85 5.71 48.22
N VAL A 39 13.54 6.26 47.27
CA VAL A 39 14.88 6.85 47.29
C VAL A 39 16.01 5.96 47.88
N LEU A 40 17.08 5.90 47.03
CA LEU A 40 18.53 5.77 47.30
C LEU A 40 19.20 4.39 47.32
N ALA A 41 20.05 4.20 46.31
CA ALA A 41 21.51 4.25 46.33
C ALA A 41 22.31 3.03 46.77
N GLY A 42 23.34 2.78 45.99
CA GLY A 42 24.65 2.33 46.44
C GLY A 42 25.06 0.95 45.97
N SER A 43 25.82 0.85 44.91
CA SER A 43 27.28 0.81 44.82
C SER A 43 27.97 -0.52 45.16
N THR A 44 28.88 -0.80 44.26
CA THR A 44 30.21 -1.44 44.40
C THR A 44 30.21 -2.97 44.34
N ASP A 45 30.93 -3.50 43.46
CA ASP A 45 32.32 -3.62 43.07
C ASP A 45 32.85 -5.06 43.20
N THR A 46 33.70 -5.36 42.28
CA THR A 46 34.94 -6.18 42.27
C THR A 46 34.82 -7.64 41.83
N SER A 47 35.40 -7.90 40.70
CA SER A 47 36.76 -8.33 40.37
C SER A 47 36.96 -9.83 40.13
N ALA A 48 37.53 -10.09 38.97
CA ALA A 48 38.77 -10.83 38.63
C ALA A 48 38.75 -12.36 38.84
N ALA A 49 39.31 -13.17 37.99
CA ALA A 49 40.49 -13.32 37.21
C ALA A 49 40.51 -14.73 36.56
N ALA A 50 40.94 -14.84 35.33
CA ALA A 50 42.21 -15.42 34.84
C ALA A 50 42.41 -16.96 34.84
N GLY A 51 42.93 -17.43 33.73
CA GLY A 51 43.68 -18.68 33.52
C GLY A 51 43.31 -19.38 32.23
N LYS A 52 43.97 -19.30 31.16
CA LYS A 52 45.31 -19.61 30.64
C LYS A 52 45.51 -21.07 30.23
N ASN A 53 45.86 -21.21 28.95
CA ASN A 53 46.76 -22.16 28.28
C ASN A 53 46.19 -23.57 27.95
N THR A 54 46.58 -24.25 26.86
CA THR A 54 47.78 -24.28 26.00
C THR A 54 47.53 -25.09 24.75
N ASP A 55 48.18 -24.66 23.64
CA ASP A 55 48.98 -25.35 22.62
C ASP A 55 48.58 -26.69 22.00
N GLY A 56 48.79 -26.73 20.70
CA GLY A 56 48.97 -27.96 19.91
C GLY A 56 48.99 -27.75 18.39
N ASP A 57 50.09 -27.29 17.91
CA ASP A 57 50.83 -27.34 16.65
C ASP A 57 50.68 -28.64 15.84
N SER A 58 50.58 -28.53 14.51
CA SER A 58 51.52 -29.05 13.51
C SER A 58 50.94 -29.02 12.07
N SER A 59 51.62 -28.23 11.29
CA SER A 59 52.17 -28.38 9.94
C SER A 59 51.72 -29.61 9.11
N ASP A 60 51.35 -29.42 7.83
CA ASP A 60 52.28 -29.75 6.76
C ASP A 60 51.87 -29.19 5.37
N ASN A 61 52.88 -28.96 4.64
CA ASN A 61 53.13 -28.26 3.42
C ASN A 61 52.92 -29.17 2.21
N SER A 62 52.32 -28.69 1.11
CA SER A 62 52.84 -29.05 -0.21
C SER A 62 52.40 -28.06 -1.30
N THR A 63 53.41 -27.49 -1.87
CA THR A 63 53.49 -26.72 -3.11
C THR A 63 52.93 -27.49 -4.31
N ASN A 64 52.26 -26.79 -5.25
CA ASN A 64 52.66 -26.89 -6.65
C ASN A 64 52.17 -25.69 -7.50
N GLU A 65 52.99 -25.39 -8.47
CA GLU A 65 53.05 -24.18 -9.27
C GLU A 65 52.09 -24.13 -10.46
N SER A 66 51.77 -22.90 -10.84
CA SER A 66 51.80 -22.33 -12.19
C SER A 66 50.84 -22.80 -13.29
N SER A 67 49.97 -21.91 -13.70
CA SER A 67 50.10 -21.36 -15.07
C SER A 67 49.09 -20.22 -15.29
N GLY A 68 49.56 -19.08 -15.72
CA GLY A 68 48.77 -17.89 -16.00
C GLY A 68 47.84 -18.07 -17.20
N SER A 69 46.69 -17.48 -17.08
CA SER A 69 45.88 -17.10 -18.24
C SER A 69 45.21 -15.77 -17.86
N ALA A 70 45.59 -14.74 -18.58
CA ALA A 70 44.95 -13.44 -18.51
C ALA A 70 43.53 -13.58 -19.06
N SER A 71 42.53 -13.48 -18.17
CA SER A 71 41.18 -13.28 -18.60
C SER A 71 40.84 -11.80 -18.46
N ASN A 72 40.55 -11.19 -19.59
CA ASN A 72 39.89 -9.91 -19.72
C ASN A 72 38.65 -9.91 -18.85
N SER A 73 38.64 -9.15 -17.77
CA SER A 73 37.43 -8.80 -17.07
C SER A 73 36.73 -7.69 -17.86
N SER A 74 35.82 -8.07 -18.74
CA SER A 74 34.76 -7.17 -19.14
C SER A 74 33.89 -6.98 -17.90
N SER A 75 33.84 -5.77 -17.36
CA SER A 75 32.81 -5.36 -16.42
C SER A 75 31.45 -5.53 -17.09
N SER A 76 30.79 -6.63 -16.81
CA SER A 76 29.36 -6.73 -17.07
C SER A 76 28.69 -5.77 -16.09
N ALA A 77 28.05 -4.73 -16.61
CA ALA A 77 27.05 -3.99 -15.87
C ALA A 77 26.08 -5.02 -15.27
N THR A 78 26.01 -5.08 -13.97
CA THR A 78 25.00 -5.87 -13.27
C THR A 78 23.68 -5.20 -13.61
N THR A 79 22.89 -5.78 -14.48
CA THR A 79 21.50 -5.38 -14.64
C THR A 79 20.81 -5.77 -13.35
N VAL A 80 20.52 -4.78 -12.51
CA VAL A 80 19.63 -4.93 -11.38
C VAL A 80 18.32 -5.49 -11.95
N SER A 81 17.84 -6.59 -11.36
CA SER A 81 16.61 -7.25 -11.79
C SER A 81 15.47 -6.25 -11.64
N SER A 82 14.83 -5.89 -12.76
CA SER A 82 13.57 -5.16 -12.71
C SER A 82 12.59 -5.93 -11.84
N ALA A 83 11.80 -5.21 -11.03
CA ALA A 83 10.72 -5.76 -10.23
C ALA A 83 9.95 -6.82 -11.03
N THR A 84 9.62 -7.91 -10.38
CA THR A 84 8.93 -9.06 -10.99
C THR A 84 7.66 -8.53 -11.68
N SER A 85 7.54 -8.67 -12.99
CA SER A 85 6.35 -8.23 -13.71
C SER A 85 5.14 -9.03 -13.23
N ILE A 86 4.16 -8.33 -12.69
CA ILE A 86 2.91 -8.91 -12.22
C ILE A 86 2.03 -9.19 -13.45
N ASP A 87 1.48 -10.40 -13.56
CA ASP A 87 0.55 -10.75 -14.64
C ASP A 87 -0.85 -10.21 -14.31
N THR A 88 -1.25 -9.15 -14.99
CA THR A 88 -2.56 -8.50 -14.82
C THR A 88 -3.59 -8.92 -15.86
N SER A 89 -3.28 -9.92 -16.69
CA SER A 89 -4.12 -10.31 -17.85
C SER A 89 -5.53 -10.81 -17.47
N ASP A 90 -5.68 -11.38 -16.30
CA ASP A 90 -6.93 -11.97 -15.81
C ASP A 90 -7.67 -11.07 -14.80
N MET A 91 -7.15 -9.88 -14.48
CA MET A 91 -7.75 -8.94 -13.52
C MET A 91 -9.14 -8.45 -13.93
N PHE A 92 -9.40 -8.36 -15.22
CA PHE A 92 -10.68 -7.89 -15.75
C PHE A 92 -11.21 -8.85 -16.79
N THR A 93 -12.28 -9.58 -16.46
CA THR A 93 -12.95 -10.45 -17.42
C THR A 93 -13.81 -9.64 -18.41
N ASN A 94 -14.19 -10.26 -19.52
CA ASN A 94 -15.14 -9.61 -20.43
C ASN A 94 -16.50 -9.35 -19.76
N ARG A 95 -16.88 -10.20 -18.80
CA ARG A 95 -18.16 -10.04 -18.08
C ARG A 95 -18.14 -8.86 -17.12
N ASP A 96 -17.00 -8.51 -16.54
CA ASP A 96 -16.87 -7.34 -15.67
C ASP A 96 -17.11 -6.03 -16.44
N LYS A 97 -16.79 -6.02 -17.74
CA LYS A 97 -16.96 -4.87 -18.64
C LYS A 97 -18.33 -4.83 -19.33
N GLU A 98 -19.16 -5.85 -19.15
CA GLU A 98 -20.48 -5.93 -19.78
C GLU A 98 -21.51 -5.17 -18.96
N ILE A 99 -21.93 -4.01 -19.45
CA ILE A 99 -22.91 -3.12 -18.81
C ILE A 99 -24.32 -3.24 -19.41
N GLY A 100 -24.48 -4.07 -20.46
CA GLY A 100 -25.73 -4.25 -21.18
C GLY A 100 -26.75 -5.08 -20.39
N TYR A 101 -28.03 -4.70 -20.52
CA TYR A 101 -29.16 -5.47 -19.99
C TYR A 101 -30.38 -5.30 -20.86
N ASP A 102 -31.28 -6.30 -20.85
CA ASP A 102 -32.57 -6.26 -21.58
C ASP A 102 -33.70 -5.99 -20.58
N GLU A 103 -34.25 -4.80 -20.61
CA GLU A 103 -35.37 -4.40 -19.75
C GLU A 103 -36.60 -5.31 -19.87
N SER A 104 -36.81 -5.93 -21.02
CA SER A 104 -38.02 -6.76 -21.27
C SER A 104 -37.95 -8.12 -20.55
N THR A 105 -36.76 -8.58 -20.25
CA THR A 105 -36.51 -9.86 -19.55
C THR A 105 -36.05 -9.66 -18.12
N SER A 106 -35.72 -8.44 -17.73
CA SER A 106 -35.25 -8.10 -16.37
C SER A 106 -36.39 -8.05 -15.36
N VAL A 107 -36.10 -8.47 -14.13
CA VAL A 107 -37.03 -8.31 -13.01
C VAL A 107 -36.92 -6.87 -12.50
N LYS A 108 -38.08 -6.20 -12.34
CA LYS A 108 -38.13 -4.82 -11.83
C LYS A 108 -38.47 -4.82 -10.35
N LEU A 109 -37.60 -4.20 -9.54
CA LEU A 109 -37.84 -3.87 -8.15
C LEU A 109 -38.11 -2.38 -8.04
N THR A 110 -39.27 -2.03 -7.54
CA THR A 110 -39.63 -0.62 -7.30
C THR A 110 -39.64 -0.36 -5.79
N LEU A 111 -38.86 0.62 -5.39
CA LEU A 111 -38.75 1.09 -4.01
C LEU A 111 -39.80 2.18 -3.77
N ASN A 112 -40.60 2.03 -2.71
CA ASN A 112 -41.76 2.87 -2.47
C ASN A 112 -41.80 3.39 -1.02
N GLY A 113 -40.77 4.06 -0.58
CA GLY A 113 -40.63 4.57 0.78
C GLY A 113 -40.36 3.44 1.78
N ASP A 114 -41.39 2.90 2.38
CA ASP A 114 -41.31 1.85 3.42
C ASP A 114 -41.57 0.43 2.88
N SER A 115 -41.66 0.27 1.57
CA SER A 115 -41.98 -1.02 0.95
C SER A 115 -41.32 -1.22 -0.41
N ILE A 116 -41.18 -2.47 -0.81
CA ILE A 116 -40.65 -2.88 -2.10
C ILE A 116 -41.71 -3.66 -2.85
N SER A 117 -41.82 -3.43 -4.16
CA SER A 117 -42.64 -4.26 -5.06
C SER A 117 -41.75 -4.88 -6.13
N SER A 118 -42.06 -6.11 -6.51
CA SER A 118 -41.35 -6.84 -7.56
C SER A 118 -42.29 -7.25 -8.70
N SER A 119 -41.75 -7.24 -9.90
CA SER A 119 -42.47 -7.78 -11.10
C SER A 119 -42.42 -9.31 -11.16
N SER A 120 -41.68 -9.98 -10.28
CA SER A 120 -41.49 -11.44 -10.27
C SER A 120 -41.69 -12.00 -8.86
N SER A 121 -42.18 -13.23 -8.79
CA SER A 121 -42.24 -14.01 -7.56
C SER A 121 -40.91 -14.65 -7.16
N SER A 122 -39.87 -14.53 -7.99
CA SER A 122 -38.52 -15.00 -7.66
C SER A 122 -37.82 -14.13 -6.61
N VAL A 123 -38.38 -12.96 -6.31
CA VAL A 123 -37.89 -12.08 -5.23
C VAL A 123 -38.80 -12.23 -4.01
N ALA A 124 -38.28 -12.67 -2.92
CA ALA A 124 -39.00 -12.71 -1.64
C ALA A 124 -38.97 -11.33 -0.98
N ILE A 125 -40.15 -10.78 -0.68
CA ILE A 125 -40.28 -9.45 -0.05
C ILE A 125 -40.87 -9.60 1.34
N SER A 126 -40.21 -9.01 2.33
CA SER A 126 -40.64 -8.94 3.71
C SER A 126 -40.49 -7.51 4.24
N GLY A 127 -41.57 -6.75 4.27
CA GLY A 127 -41.54 -5.32 4.61
C GLY A 127 -40.69 -4.52 3.61
N SER A 128 -39.66 -3.88 4.11
CA SER A 128 -38.68 -3.11 3.33
C SER A 128 -37.40 -3.91 2.97
N THR A 129 -37.46 -5.24 3.07
CA THR A 129 -36.36 -6.13 2.66
C THR A 129 -36.77 -6.95 1.44
N ALA A 130 -35.95 -6.97 0.41
CA ALA A 130 -36.08 -7.86 -0.76
C ALA A 130 -34.92 -8.84 -0.80
N THR A 131 -35.21 -10.16 -0.88
CA THR A 131 -34.21 -11.21 -1.04
C THR A 131 -34.29 -11.79 -2.46
N ILE A 132 -33.17 -11.72 -3.17
CA ILE A 132 -32.96 -12.26 -4.51
C ILE A 132 -32.23 -13.60 -4.38
N SER A 133 -32.84 -14.68 -4.87
CA SER A 133 -32.29 -16.04 -4.76
C SER A 133 -32.07 -16.74 -6.10
N GLU A 134 -32.38 -16.11 -7.22
CA GLU A 134 -32.25 -16.70 -8.55
C GLU A 134 -31.29 -15.88 -9.42
N GLU A 135 -30.53 -16.55 -10.29
CA GLU A 135 -29.72 -15.92 -11.32
C GLU A 135 -30.58 -15.03 -12.22
N GLY A 136 -30.11 -13.83 -12.54
CA GLY A 136 -30.85 -12.93 -13.38
C GLY A 136 -30.39 -11.48 -13.33
N ILE A 137 -31.17 -10.63 -14.00
CA ILE A 137 -30.97 -9.18 -14.06
C ILE A 137 -32.11 -8.50 -13.32
N TYR A 138 -31.78 -7.62 -12.40
CA TYR A 138 -32.71 -6.95 -11.51
C TYR A 138 -32.53 -5.44 -11.62
N ILE A 139 -33.55 -4.73 -12.15
CA ILE A 139 -33.53 -3.27 -12.24
C ILE A 139 -34.19 -2.71 -10.98
N ILE A 140 -33.42 -1.91 -10.25
CA ILE A 140 -33.83 -1.32 -8.98
C ILE A 140 -34.00 0.18 -9.18
N SER A 141 -35.17 0.70 -8.83
CA SER A 141 -35.46 2.12 -8.95
C SER A 141 -36.40 2.64 -7.86
N GLY A 142 -36.35 3.95 -7.59
CA GLY A 142 -37.16 4.60 -6.57
C GLY A 142 -36.43 4.76 -5.25
N THR A 143 -37.17 5.00 -4.17
CA THR A 143 -36.59 5.31 -2.84
C THR A 143 -37.06 4.33 -1.79
N LEU A 144 -36.15 3.84 -0.96
CA LEU A 144 -36.39 3.03 0.22
C LEU A 144 -35.84 3.78 1.43
N ASP A 145 -36.75 4.23 2.31
CA ASP A 145 -36.42 5.12 3.43
C ASP A 145 -35.66 4.37 4.55
N ASP A 146 -35.97 3.08 4.74
CA ASP A 146 -35.26 2.19 5.66
C ASP A 146 -35.47 0.72 5.25
N GLY A 147 -34.43 0.09 4.71
CA GLY A 147 -34.50 -1.30 4.27
C GLY A 147 -33.25 -1.74 3.52
N MET A 148 -33.34 -2.88 2.84
CA MET A 148 -32.18 -3.47 2.19
C MET A 148 -32.55 -4.44 1.06
N ILE A 149 -31.56 -4.65 0.18
CA ILE A 149 -31.56 -5.70 -0.84
C ILE A 149 -30.56 -6.77 -0.41
N ILE A 150 -31.03 -7.99 -0.27
CA ILE A 150 -30.19 -9.17 0.05
C ILE A 150 -30.08 -10.04 -1.20
N ILE A 151 -28.88 -10.49 -1.51
CA ILE A 151 -28.60 -11.52 -2.49
C ILE A 151 -28.21 -12.78 -1.73
N ASP A 152 -29.04 -13.82 -1.82
CA ASP A 152 -28.80 -15.14 -1.23
C ASP A 152 -29.20 -16.21 -2.27
N ALA A 153 -28.32 -16.45 -3.21
CA ALA A 153 -28.52 -17.30 -4.38
C ALA A 153 -27.61 -18.54 -4.34
N ASP A 154 -27.73 -19.40 -5.36
CA ASP A 154 -26.80 -20.52 -5.51
C ASP A 154 -25.37 -20.04 -5.75
N LYS A 155 -24.37 -20.73 -5.19
CA LYS A 155 -22.94 -20.42 -5.33
C LYS A 155 -22.40 -20.39 -6.77
N ASN A 156 -23.19 -20.80 -7.74
CA ASN A 156 -22.83 -20.69 -9.15
C ASN A 156 -23.65 -19.60 -9.86
N ALA A 157 -24.54 -18.89 -9.15
CA ALA A 157 -25.41 -17.87 -9.72
C ALA A 157 -24.65 -16.56 -9.93
N LYS A 158 -24.83 -15.98 -11.11
CA LYS A 158 -24.37 -14.63 -11.43
C LYS A 158 -25.54 -13.68 -11.47
N ILE A 159 -25.50 -12.63 -10.66
CA ILE A 159 -26.59 -11.69 -10.50
C ILE A 159 -26.15 -10.31 -10.95
N GLN A 160 -26.97 -9.67 -11.76
CA GLN A 160 -26.76 -8.28 -12.15
C GLN A 160 -27.85 -7.39 -11.54
N LEU A 161 -27.43 -6.48 -10.67
CA LEU A 161 -28.25 -5.41 -10.13
C LEU A 161 -28.02 -4.16 -10.97
N VAL A 162 -29.05 -3.65 -11.61
CA VAL A 162 -29.01 -2.38 -12.35
C VAL A 162 -29.61 -1.31 -11.46
N LEU A 163 -28.81 -0.37 -11.00
CA LEU A 163 -29.28 0.78 -10.25
C LEU A 163 -29.70 1.89 -11.22
N ASP A 164 -31.00 2.18 -11.25
CA ASP A 164 -31.62 3.18 -12.14
C ASP A 164 -32.40 4.20 -11.30
N ASN A 165 -31.71 5.22 -10.82
CA ASN A 165 -32.22 6.22 -9.88
C ASN A 165 -32.76 5.57 -8.59
N ALA A 166 -31.96 4.70 -8.01
CA ALA A 166 -32.24 4.00 -6.76
C ALA A 166 -31.66 4.76 -5.57
N SER A 167 -32.48 4.97 -4.56
CA SER A 167 -32.06 5.52 -3.28
C SER A 167 -32.43 4.53 -2.17
N ILE A 168 -31.44 4.03 -1.43
CA ILE A 168 -31.65 3.07 -0.33
C ILE A 168 -30.91 3.57 0.91
N ASN A 169 -31.65 3.77 1.98
CA ASN A 169 -31.09 3.93 3.30
C ASN A 169 -31.33 2.66 4.12
N SER A 170 -30.33 2.24 4.89
CA SER A 170 -30.47 1.18 5.88
C SER A 170 -30.01 1.69 7.24
N SER A 171 -30.91 1.77 8.20
CA SER A 171 -30.57 2.30 9.53
C SER A 171 -29.80 1.32 10.40
N THR A 172 -29.78 0.02 10.06
CA THR A 172 -29.28 -1.05 10.93
C THR A 172 -28.39 -2.07 10.22
N SER A 173 -28.15 -1.92 8.90
CA SER A 173 -27.34 -2.89 8.12
C SER A 173 -26.83 -2.28 6.83
N ALA A 174 -26.35 -3.10 5.91
CA ALA A 174 -26.02 -2.72 4.55
C ALA A 174 -27.28 -2.33 3.75
N ALA A 175 -27.15 -1.39 2.82
CA ALA A 175 -28.20 -1.12 1.82
C ALA A 175 -28.28 -2.26 0.79
N ILE A 176 -27.12 -2.83 0.42
CA ILE A 176 -27.00 -4.02 -0.42
C ILE A 176 -26.08 -5.02 0.29
N TYR A 177 -26.62 -6.22 0.55
CA TYR A 177 -25.89 -7.32 1.17
C TYR A 177 -25.85 -8.55 0.27
N VAL A 178 -24.66 -8.95 -0.15
CA VAL A 178 -24.43 -10.22 -0.85
C VAL A 178 -24.02 -11.26 0.18
N CYS A 179 -24.95 -12.16 0.51
CA CYS A 179 -24.76 -13.26 1.43
C CYS A 179 -24.14 -14.48 0.73
N ASN A 180 -24.58 -14.77 -0.50
CA ASN A 180 -24.15 -15.93 -1.27
C ASN A 180 -24.47 -15.78 -2.76
N ALA A 181 -23.44 -15.92 -3.61
CA ALA A 181 -23.54 -15.97 -5.07
C ALA A 181 -22.21 -16.56 -5.64
N ASP A 182 -22.07 -16.68 -6.96
CA ASP A 182 -20.75 -16.83 -7.61
C ASP A 182 -20.10 -15.44 -7.78
N LYS A 183 -20.90 -14.49 -8.30
CA LYS A 183 -20.48 -13.09 -8.50
C LYS A 183 -21.69 -12.17 -8.64
N VAL A 184 -21.59 -10.99 -8.06
CA VAL A 184 -22.60 -9.94 -8.22
C VAL A 184 -22.02 -8.77 -9.02
N PHE A 185 -22.80 -8.31 -10.01
CA PHE A 185 -22.50 -7.13 -10.81
C PHE A 185 -23.49 -6.01 -10.45
N ILE A 186 -22.97 -4.88 -9.99
CA ILE A 186 -23.76 -3.66 -9.77
C ILE A 186 -23.49 -2.72 -10.93
N THR A 187 -24.49 -2.59 -11.82
CA THR A 187 -24.41 -1.75 -13.00
C THR A 187 -25.12 -0.42 -12.73
N LEU A 188 -24.40 0.68 -12.85
CA LEU A 188 -24.96 2.02 -12.79
C LEU A 188 -25.56 2.38 -14.15
N ALA A 189 -26.88 2.46 -14.24
CA ALA A 189 -27.57 2.77 -15.48
C ALA A 189 -27.11 4.12 -16.05
N ALA A 190 -27.03 4.23 -17.36
CA ALA A 190 -26.55 5.45 -18.00
C ALA A 190 -27.38 6.67 -17.62
N GLY A 191 -26.76 7.70 -17.08
CA GLY A 191 -27.43 8.93 -16.65
C GLY A 191 -28.24 8.82 -15.36
N SER A 192 -28.16 7.68 -14.65
CA SER A 192 -28.79 7.52 -13.34
C SER A 192 -27.98 8.18 -12.24
N GLU A 193 -28.66 8.65 -11.21
CA GLU A 193 -28.09 9.13 -9.95
C GLU A 193 -28.60 8.23 -8.81
N ASN A 194 -27.72 7.50 -8.18
CA ASN A 194 -28.05 6.51 -7.16
C ASN A 194 -27.44 6.91 -5.83
N THR A 195 -28.16 6.64 -4.73
CA THR A 195 -27.69 6.95 -3.38
C THR A 195 -27.91 5.76 -2.47
N LEU A 196 -26.84 5.29 -1.84
CA LEU A 196 -26.90 4.25 -0.83
C LEU A 196 -26.32 4.79 0.48
N SER A 197 -26.98 4.51 1.59
CA SER A 197 -26.55 5.02 2.89
C SER A 197 -26.81 4.04 4.03
N ASN A 198 -25.98 4.16 5.05
CA ASN A 198 -26.20 3.59 6.37
C ASN A 198 -26.33 4.73 7.38
N GLY A 199 -27.40 4.72 8.14
CA GLY A 199 -27.72 5.80 9.09
C GLY A 199 -27.43 5.48 10.56
N GLY A 200 -26.92 4.28 10.88
CA GLY A 200 -26.76 3.83 12.26
C GLY A 200 -25.74 2.71 12.44
N GLU A 201 -25.80 2.07 13.61
CA GLU A 201 -24.97 0.93 13.93
C GLU A 201 -25.40 -0.31 13.14
N TYR A 202 -24.41 -1.14 12.77
CA TYR A 202 -24.70 -2.43 12.14
C TYR A 202 -25.19 -3.43 13.18
N ILE A 203 -26.38 -3.98 12.95
CA ILE A 203 -26.96 -5.06 13.75
C ILE A 203 -26.78 -6.36 12.98
N ALA A 204 -26.16 -7.35 13.61
CA ALA A 204 -25.96 -8.66 12.99
C ALA A 204 -27.32 -9.30 12.62
N ILE A 205 -27.46 -9.68 11.36
CA ILE A 205 -28.64 -10.39 10.83
C ILE A 205 -28.35 -11.88 10.61
N ASP A 206 -27.09 -12.25 10.59
CA ASP A 206 -26.55 -13.61 10.53
C ASP A 206 -25.17 -13.66 11.22
N ASP A 207 -24.37 -14.69 10.96
CA ASP A 207 -23.04 -14.87 11.54
C ASP A 207 -21.94 -14.01 10.87
N ASN A 208 -22.29 -13.20 9.86
CA ASN A 208 -21.34 -12.34 9.16
C ASN A 208 -21.25 -10.96 9.82
N ASN A 209 -20.05 -10.43 9.88
CA ASN A 209 -19.81 -9.07 10.36
C ASN A 209 -20.03 -8.09 9.21
N ILE A 210 -21.30 -7.67 9.02
CA ILE A 210 -21.65 -6.66 8.01
C ILE A 210 -21.24 -5.30 8.57
N ASP A 211 -20.39 -4.57 7.85
CA ASP A 211 -19.81 -3.30 8.28
C ASP A 211 -19.66 -2.27 7.15
N ALA A 212 -20.40 -2.45 6.04
CA ALA A 212 -20.37 -1.55 4.90
C ALA A 212 -21.76 -1.25 4.34
N VAL A 213 -21.90 -0.14 3.60
CA VAL A 213 -23.14 0.21 2.89
C VAL A 213 -23.44 -0.78 1.77
N ILE A 214 -22.41 -1.20 1.02
CA ILE A 214 -22.44 -2.38 0.15
C ILE A 214 -21.49 -3.39 0.75
N PHE A 215 -22.02 -4.54 1.14
CA PHE A 215 -21.21 -5.62 1.73
C PHE A 215 -21.40 -6.90 0.92
N SER A 216 -20.31 -7.44 0.40
CA SER A 216 -20.30 -8.71 -0.34
C SER A 216 -19.40 -9.73 0.36
N LYS A 217 -19.85 -10.97 0.43
CA LYS A 217 -19.03 -12.12 0.85
C LYS A 217 -18.33 -12.80 -0.30
N ASP A 218 -18.83 -12.57 -1.50
CA ASP A 218 -18.37 -13.19 -2.72
C ASP A 218 -17.94 -12.08 -3.70
N ASP A 219 -17.43 -12.46 -4.86
CA ASP A 219 -16.95 -11.53 -5.90
C ASP A 219 -17.95 -10.41 -6.21
N LEU A 220 -17.46 -9.18 -6.25
CA LEU A 220 -18.23 -8.00 -6.54
C LEU A 220 -17.64 -7.20 -7.71
N THR A 221 -18.46 -6.92 -8.72
CA THR A 221 -18.09 -6.00 -9.78
C THR A 221 -19.02 -4.78 -9.78
N LEU A 222 -18.44 -3.58 -9.86
CA LEU A 222 -19.18 -2.34 -10.16
C LEU A 222 -18.82 -1.85 -11.55
N ASN A 223 -19.83 -1.50 -12.34
CA ASN A 223 -19.65 -1.01 -13.70
C ASN A 223 -20.78 -0.06 -14.12
N GLY A 224 -20.77 0.37 -15.37
CA GLY A 224 -21.76 1.30 -15.90
C GLY A 224 -21.24 2.71 -16.07
N SER A 225 -22.13 3.69 -16.25
CA SER A 225 -21.77 5.09 -16.49
C SER A 225 -22.63 6.10 -15.70
N GLY A 226 -23.45 5.60 -14.77
CA GLY A 226 -24.20 6.42 -13.82
C GLY A 226 -23.35 6.91 -12.66
N ILE A 227 -24.01 7.55 -11.71
CA ILE A 227 -23.42 8.06 -10.48
C ILE A 227 -23.90 7.23 -9.29
N LEU A 228 -22.98 6.87 -8.40
CA LEU A 228 -23.29 6.25 -7.12
C LEU A 228 -22.73 7.09 -5.99
N THR A 229 -23.61 7.61 -5.14
CA THR A 229 -23.24 8.30 -3.90
C THR A 229 -23.42 7.34 -2.73
N ILE A 230 -22.38 7.16 -1.94
CA ILE A 230 -22.36 6.31 -0.73
C ILE A 230 -22.10 7.18 0.49
N ASN A 231 -22.96 7.05 1.50
CA ASN A 231 -22.80 7.70 2.79
C ASN A 231 -22.80 6.63 3.89
N ALA A 232 -21.62 6.21 4.30
CA ALA A 232 -21.42 5.29 5.42
C ALA A 232 -21.16 6.10 6.70
N GLY A 233 -22.22 6.43 7.43
CA GLY A 233 -22.11 7.15 8.70
C GLY A 233 -21.37 6.35 9.77
N THR A 234 -21.35 5.03 9.65
CA THR A 234 -20.50 4.07 10.38
C THR A 234 -19.97 3.03 9.38
N GLY A 235 -18.78 2.46 9.68
CA GLY A 235 -18.19 1.42 8.83
C GLY A 235 -17.66 1.90 7.49
N HIS A 236 -17.63 0.98 6.56
CA HIS A 236 -17.02 1.15 5.23
C HIS A 236 -18.04 1.57 4.16
N GLY A 237 -17.54 2.15 3.08
CA GLY A 237 -18.38 2.43 1.90
C GLY A 237 -18.77 1.15 1.17
N ILE A 238 -17.80 0.46 0.60
CA ILE A 238 -17.97 -0.81 -0.13
C ILE A 238 -16.97 -1.83 0.41
N VAL A 239 -17.45 -3.04 0.71
CA VAL A 239 -16.62 -4.18 1.11
C VAL A 239 -16.92 -5.37 0.20
N SER A 240 -15.87 -6.02 -0.31
CA SER A 240 -15.89 -7.40 -0.77
C SER A 240 -15.00 -8.26 0.13
N LYS A 241 -15.50 -9.42 0.57
CA LYS A 241 -14.69 -10.41 1.29
C LYS A 241 -13.95 -11.37 0.35
N ASP A 242 -14.04 -11.11 -0.93
CA ASP A 242 -13.34 -11.76 -2.03
C ASP A 242 -12.79 -10.66 -2.95
N ASP A 243 -12.94 -10.75 -4.27
CA ASP A 243 -12.49 -9.73 -5.22
C ASP A 243 -13.47 -8.54 -5.35
N LEU A 244 -12.93 -7.33 -5.43
CA LEU A 244 -13.65 -6.12 -5.80
C LEU A 244 -13.14 -5.60 -7.14
N VAL A 245 -13.97 -5.62 -8.18
CA VAL A 245 -13.63 -5.13 -9.51
C VAL A 245 -14.46 -3.91 -9.87
N ILE A 246 -13.82 -2.84 -10.37
CA ILE A 246 -14.51 -1.65 -10.86
C ILE A 246 -14.05 -1.34 -12.28
N THR A 247 -14.98 -1.26 -13.23
CA THR A 247 -14.65 -1.05 -14.65
C THR A 247 -15.22 0.22 -15.25
N GLY A 248 -15.81 1.08 -14.45
CA GLY A 248 -16.34 2.39 -14.85
C GLY A 248 -17.41 2.88 -13.88
N GLY A 249 -17.89 4.09 -14.08
CA GLY A 249 -18.88 4.76 -13.23
C GLY A 249 -18.30 5.98 -12.52
N THR A 250 -19.16 6.71 -11.83
CA THR A 250 -18.76 7.84 -10.97
C THR A 250 -19.18 7.55 -9.53
N TYR A 251 -18.25 7.63 -8.61
CA TYR A 251 -18.41 7.24 -7.22
C TYR A 251 -18.10 8.41 -6.30
N ASN A 252 -19.09 8.82 -5.49
CA ASN A 252 -18.92 9.80 -4.42
C ASN A 252 -19.08 9.08 -3.08
N ILE A 253 -17.99 8.81 -2.38
CA ILE A 253 -17.99 7.95 -1.19
C ILE A 253 -17.57 8.77 0.03
N THR A 254 -18.41 8.78 1.05
CA THR A 254 -18.05 9.25 2.38
C THR A 254 -18.21 8.10 3.36
N ALA A 255 -17.14 7.72 4.04
CA ALA A 255 -17.13 6.57 4.94
C ALA A 255 -16.43 6.91 6.28
N ALA A 256 -16.98 6.40 7.37
CA ALA A 256 -16.37 6.52 8.69
C ALA A 256 -15.13 5.61 8.86
N SER A 257 -15.01 4.57 8.02
CA SER A 257 -13.86 3.67 7.92
C SER A 257 -13.27 3.77 6.50
N HIS A 258 -12.90 2.65 5.84
CA HIS A 258 -12.36 2.67 4.48
C HIS A 258 -13.43 3.02 3.42
N GLY A 259 -13.03 3.74 2.38
CA GLY A 259 -13.92 4.04 1.25
C GLY A 259 -14.28 2.77 0.47
N LEU A 260 -13.27 2.12 -0.08
CA LEU A 260 -13.33 0.81 -0.74
C LEU A 260 -12.47 -0.17 0.05
N SER A 261 -12.96 -1.41 0.26
CA SER A 261 -12.16 -2.44 0.91
C SER A 261 -12.41 -3.80 0.24
N ALA A 262 -11.35 -4.59 0.06
CA ALA A 262 -11.45 -5.98 -0.36
C ALA A 262 -10.45 -6.85 0.37
N ASN A 263 -10.80 -8.14 0.52
CA ASN A 263 -9.88 -9.08 1.14
C ASN A 263 -8.87 -9.63 0.10
N ASP A 264 -9.34 -10.16 -1.03
CA ASP A 264 -8.45 -10.85 -1.94
C ASP A 264 -7.79 -9.89 -2.92
N SER A 265 -8.58 -9.07 -3.62
CA SER A 265 -8.00 -8.04 -4.47
C SER A 265 -8.95 -6.86 -4.75
N ILE A 266 -8.34 -5.72 -5.12
CA ILE A 266 -9.03 -4.59 -5.74
C ILE A 266 -8.48 -4.38 -7.15
N GLY A 267 -9.34 -4.55 -8.15
CA GLY A 267 -9.05 -4.24 -9.55
C GLY A 267 -9.85 -3.05 -10.04
N ILE A 268 -9.19 -1.96 -10.46
CA ILE A 268 -9.86 -0.78 -11.04
C ILE A 268 -9.36 -0.57 -12.47
N ALA A 269 -10.26 -0.77 -13.44
CA ALA A 269 -9.92 -0.56 -14.84
C ALA A 269 -10.10 0.91 -15.26
N ASP A 270 -11.13 1.57 -14.76
CA ASP A 270 -11.48 2.97 -15.04
C ASP A 270 -12.59 3.44 -14.06
N GLY A 271 -12.82 4.72 -13.97
CA GLY A 271 -13.88 5.34 -13.17
C GLY A 271 -13.48 6.71 -12.63
N SER A 272 -14.42 7.42 -12.04
CA SER A 272 -14.17 8.69 -11.36
C SER A 272 -14.57 8.56 -9.90
N PHE A 273 -13.64 8.84 -9.00
CA PHE A 273 -13.78 8.59 -7.57
C PHE A 273 -13.53 9.87 -6.77
N THR A 274 -14.51 10.25 -5.96
CA THR A 274 -14.32 11.23 -4.88
C THR A 274 -14.55 10.49 -3.57
N ILE A 275 -13.49 10.30 -2.79
CA ILE A 275 -13.52 9.50 -1.56
C ILE A 275 -13.10 10.36 -0.37
N VAL A 276 -13.93 10.36 0.67
CA VAL A 276 -13.61 10.92 1.98
C VAL A 276 -13.76 9.80 3.01
N SER A 277 -12.68 9.40 3.65
CA SER A 277 -12.65 8.24 4.55
C SER A 277 -12.04 8.56 5.91
N GLY A 278 -12.55 7.90 6.94
CA GLY A 278 -12.03 7.95 8.31
C GLY A 278 -10.86 7.00 8.55
N LYS A 279 -10.56 6.14 7.59
CA LYS A 279 -9.36 5.32 7.44
C LYS A 279 -8.87 5.47 6.01
N ASP A 280 -8.38 4.39 5.37
CA ASP A 280 -7.84 4.45 4.03
C ASP A 280 -8.92 4.76 2.97
N GLY A 281 -8.51 5.42 1.91
CA GLY A 281 -9.40 5.64 0.77
C GLY A 281 -9.75 4.35 0.07
N ILE A 282 -8.73 3.59 -0.31
CA ILE A 282 -8.80 2.27 -0.94
C ILE A 282 -7.91 1.32 -0.15
N HIS A 283 -8.45 0.15 0.26
CA HIS A 283 -7.78 -0.78 1.15
C HIS A 283 -7.97 -2.23 0.70
N ALA A 284 -6.89 -2.90 0.32
CA ALA A 284 -6.87 -4.32 0.01
C ALA A 284 -5.98 -5.05 1.02
N GLU A 285 -6.53 -5.97 1.81
CA GLU A 285 -5.77 -6.70 2.81
C GLU A 285 -6.38 -8.08 3.07
N ASN A 286 -5.54 -9.11 3.04
CA ASN A 286 -5.91 -10.47 3.42
C ASN A 286 -5.01 -10.94 4.58
N SER A 287 -5.62 -11.12 5.75
CA SER A 287 -4.90 -11.58 6.95
C SER A 287 -4.62 -13.08 6.98
N ASP A 288 -5.24 -13.84 6.07
CA ASP A 288 -5.19 -15.30 6.05
C ASP A 288 -4.24 -15.85 4.97
N ASP A 289 -4.00 -15.09 3.90
CA ASP A 289 -3.14 -15.46 2.77
C ASP A 289 -2.31 -14.24 2.33
N GLU A 290 -1.01 -14.26 2.61
CA GLU A 290 -0.06 -13.19 2.30
C GLU A 290 0.14 -12.95 0.79
N ALA A 291 -0.34 -13.83 -0.08
CA ALA A 291 -0.30 -13.66 -1.54
C ALA A 291 -1.54 -12.93 -2.09
N LEU A 292 -2.49 -12.60 -1.23
CA LEU A 292 -3.70 -11.84 -1.51
C LEU A 292 -3.63 -10.45 -0.84
N GLY A 293 -4.70 -9.67 -0.95
CA GLY A 293 -4.70 -8.32 -0.44
C GLY A 293 -3.95 -7.34 -1.34
N PHE A 294 -3.97 -7.55 -2.66
CA PHE A 294 -3.30 -6.69 -3.61
C PHE A 294 -4.25 -5.70 -4.30
N ALA A 295 -3.69 -4.62 -4.84
CA ALA A 295 -4.44 -3.65 -5.64
C ALA A 295 -3.79 -3.43 -7.01
N TYR A 296 -4.61 -3.46 -8.06
CA TYR A 296 -4.24 -3.14 -9.42
C TYR A 296 -5.13 -2.05 -10.00
N ILE A 297 -4.54 -0.94 -10.43
CA ILE A 297 -5.26 0.19 -11.01
C ILE A 297 -4.72 0.45 -12.43
N ALA A 298 -5.55 0.13 -13.43
CA ALA A 298 -5.19 0.35 -14.83
C ALA A 298 -5.43 1.80 -15.29
N GLY A 299 -6.31 2.54 -14.60
CA GLY A 299 -6.63 3.93 -14.89
C GLY A 299 -7.77 4.46 -14.04
N GLY A 300 -8.19 5.69 -14.30
CA GLY A 300 -9.28 6.39 -13.62
C GLY A 300 -8.84 7.72 -13.04
N ASP A 301 -9.83 8.47 -12.51
CA ASP A 301 -9.63 9.77 -11.86
C ASP A 301 -9.97 9.66 -10.37
N PHE A 302 -9.02 9.99 -9.49
CA PHE A 302 -9.14 9.81 -8.04
C PHE A 302 -8.91 11.12 -7.30
N ASP A 303 -9.90 11.52 -6.51
CA ASP A 303 -9.82 12.61 -5.52
C ASP A 303 -10.07 12.00 -4.13
N ILE A 304 -9.00 11.73 -3.39
CA ILE A 304 -9.03 10.99 -2.12
C ILE A 304 -8.60 11.91 -0.98
N THR A 305 -9.45 11.98 0.04
CA THR A 305 -9.10 12.55 1.35
C THR A 305 -9.30 11.47 2.41
N ALA A 306 -8.22 11.00 3.01
CA ALA A 306 -8.21 9.92 3.98
C ALA A 306 -7.61 10.34 5.33
N GLN A 307 -8.06 9.70 6.41
CA GLN A 307 -7.39 9.83 7.72
C GLN A 307 -6.27 8.79 7.89
N GLY A 308 -6.35 7.67 7.18
CA GLY A 308 -5.30 6.69 6.99
C GLY A 308 -4.61 6.89 5.64
N ASP A 309 -4.20 5.79 5.01
CA ASP A 309 -3.52 5.80 3.72
C ASP A 309 -4.47 6.20 2.58
N GLY A 310 -3.94 6.84 1.55
CA GLY A 310 -4.73 7.14 0.35
C GLY A 310 -5.16 5.84 -0.35
N ILE A 311 -4.18 5.02 -0.73
CA ILE A 311 -4.34 3.69 -1.31
C ILE A 311 -3.38 2.74 -0.61
N SER A 312 -3.89 1.67 0.01
CA SER A 312 -3.14 0.70 0.78
C SER A 312 -3.38 -0.72 0.27
N ALA A 313 -2.31 -1.48 0.10
CA ALA A 313 -2.35 -2.90 -0.29
C ALA A 313 -1.47 -3.74 0.66
N GLY A 314 -2.03 -4.83 1.18
CA GLY A 314 -1.36 -5.77 2.07
C GLY A 314 -0.34 -6.67 1.37
N TYR A 315 -0.34 -6.71 0.03
CA TYR A 315 0.65 -7.45 -0.75
C TYR A 315 1.34 -6.52 -1.76
N TYR A 316 0.84 -6.37 -2.98
CA TYR A 316 1.42 -5.42 -3.92
C TYR A 316 0.41 -4.34 -4.34
N LEU A 317 0.93 -3.15 -4.68
CA LEU A 317 0.18 -2.10 -5.36
C LEU A 317 0.80 -1.85 -6.73
N MET A 318 0.01 -2.01 -7.79
CA MET A 318 0.45 -1.71 -9.15
C MET A 318 -0.50 -0.70 -9.81
N ILE A 319 0.07 0.37 -10.34
CA ILE A 319 -0.66 1.44 -11.04
C ILE A 319 -0.09 1.57 -12.45
N ASP A 320 -0.94 1.34 -13.45
CA ASP A 320 -0.56 1.49 -14.85
C ASP A 320 -0.72 2.91 -15.36
N ASN A 321 -1.78 3.63 -14.92
CA ASN A 321 -2.08 5.00 -15.33
C ASN A 321 -3.17 5.60 -14.44
N GLY A 322 -3.53 6.86 -14.65
CA GLY A 322 -4.62 7.56 -13.98
C GLY A 322 -4.24 8.95 -13.51
N SER A 323 -5.20 9.62 -12.90
CA SER A 323 -5.02 10.94 -12.30
C SER A 323 -5.38 10.87 -10.81
N TYR A 324 -4.46 11.25 -9.94
CA TYR A 324 -4.57 11.07 -8.50
C TYR A 324 -4.34 12.39 -7.79
N ASN A 325 -5.33 12.83 -7.03
CA ASN A 325 -5.22 13.88 -6.04
C ASN A 325 -5.47 13.27 -4.67
N ILE A 326 -4.40 13.05 -3.90
CA ILE A 326 -4.44 12.34 -2.62
C ILE A 326 -4.03 13.28 -1.51
N THR A 327 -4.87 13.37 -0.50
CA THR A 327 -4.57 14.09 0.75
C THR A 327 -4.81 13.13 1.91
N THR A 328 -3.79 12.88 2.71
CA THR A 328 -3.91 12.08 3.93
C THR A 328 -3.61 12.93 5.17
N LYS A 329 -4.26 12.60 6.29
CA LYS A 329 -4.13 13.34 7.54
C LYS A 329 -4.23 12.37 8.70
N GLY A 330 -3.14 11.81 9.15
CA GLY A 330 -3.11 10.98 10.35
C GLY A 330 -3.83 11.63 11.53
N THR A 331 -4.46 10.84 12.37
CA THR A 331 -5.17 11.32 13.56
C THR A 331 -4.24 11.39 14.78
N GLY A 332 -3.06 10.78 14.69
CA GLY A 332 -2.02 10.74 15.73
C GLY A 332 -0.65 10.45 15.14
N SER A 333 0.39 10.53 15.96
CA SER A 333 1.77 10.28 15.55
C SER A 333 2.08 8.81 15.22
N ASP A 334 1.16 7.91 15.52
CA ASP A 334 1.35 6.46 15.34
C ASP A 334 0.42 5.88 14.25
N ASP A 335 -0.35 6.76 13.58
CA ASP A 335 -1.27 6.35 12.53
C ASP A 335 -0.58 6.46 11.15
N SER A 336 -0.55 5.39 10.39
CA SER A 336 -0.16 5.41 8.98
C SER A 336 -1.05 6.35 8.19
N ALA A 337 -0.47 7.26 7.44
CA ALA A 337 -1.19 8.24 6.62
C ALA A 337 -0.41 8.55 5.34
N LYS A 338 0.00 7.48 4.67
CA LYS A 338 0.81 7.49 3.45
C LYS A 338 -0.06 7.77 2.22
N GLY A 339 0.54 8.29 1.16
CA GLY A 339 -0.20 8.51 -0.09
C GLY A 339 -0.53 7.21 -0.78
N LEU A 340 0.50 6.47 -1.17
CA LEU A 340 0.42 5.13 -1.74
C LEU A 340 1.24 4.18 -0.87
N LYS A 341 0.67 3.04 -0.48
CA LYS A 341 1.31 2.06 0.38
C LYS A 341 1.17 0.64 -0.15
N ALA A 342 2.26 -0.10 -0.10
CA ALA A 342 2.25 -1.55 -0.31
C ALA A 342 3.06 -2.23 0.80
N ALA A 343 2.52 -3.28 1.43
CA ALA A 343 3.30 -4.10 2.35
C ALA A 343 4.28 -5.04 1.61
N GLY A 344 4.05 -5.29 0.32
CA GLY A 344 5.01 -5.86 -0.63
C GLY A 344 5.44 -4.80 -1.64
N ASN A 345 5.55 -5.17 -2.91
CA ASN A 345 6.10 -4.29 -3.96
C ASN A 345 5.11 -3.18 -4.37
N LEU A 346 5.64 -1.97 -4.58
CA LEU A 346 4.92 -0.85 -5.17
C LEU A 346 5.46 -0.57 -6.57
N ILE A 347 4.58 -0.59 -7.59
CA ILE A 347 4.95 -0.38 -8.98
C ILE A 347 4.07 0.70 -9.59
N VAL A 348 4.67 1.78 -10.08
CA VAL A 348 3.97 2.81 -10.85
C VAL A 348 4.54 2.85 -12.27
N ASN A 349 3.70 2.53 -13.25
CA ASN A 349 4.10 2.51 -14.66
C ASN A 349 3.93 3.88 -15.33
N ASP A 350 2.84 4.59 -15.03
CA ASP A 350 2.57 5.95 -15.53
C ASP A 350 1.45 6.60 -14.68
N GLY A 351 1.10 7.84 -14.95
CA GLY A 351 0.01 8.57 -14.30
C GLY A 351 0.41 9.97 -13.88
N THR A 352 -0.56 10.69 -13.32
CA THR A 352 -0.34 12.03 -12.77
C THR A 352 -0.77 12.05 -11.31
N PHE A 353 0.15 12.42 -10.43
CA PHE A 353 -0.03 12.35 -8.98
C PHE A 353 0.20 13.71 -8.34
N THR A 354 -0.76 14.15 -7.56
CA THR A 354 -0.62 15.25 -6.61
C THR A 354 -0.90 14.67 -5.23
N ILE A 355 0.14 14.59 -4.41
CA ILE A 355 0.10 13.89 -3.12
C ILE A 355 0.48 14.87 -2.01
N SER A 356 -0.36 14.94 -0.99
CA SER A 356 -0.08 15.71 0.23
C SER A 356 -0.41 14.85 1.45
N THR A 357 0.61 14.48 2.21
CA THR A 357 0.52 13.48 3.29
C THR A 357 1.14 14.02 4.58
N THR A 358 0.81 13.40 5.71
CA THR A 358 1.47 13.66 7.00
C THR A 358 2.53 12.61 7.35
N ASP A 359 2.63 11.58 6.55
CA ASP A 359 3.56 10.46 6.56
C ASP A 359 4.17 10.37 5.16
N ASP A 360 4.70 9.26 4.66
CA ASP A 360 5.36 9.18 3.36
C ASP A 360 4.45 9.49 2.16
N GLY A 361 5.03 10.01 1.11
CA GLY A 361 4.35 10.16 -0.16
C GLY A 361 4.02 8.81 -0.79
N LEU A 362 5.04 8.00 -1.03
CA LEU A 362 4.96 6.62 -1.51
C LEU A 362 5.78 5.72 -0.58
N HIS A 363 5.21 4.57 -0.17
CA HIS A 363 5.86 3.64 0.75
C HIS A 363 5.72 2.19 0.29
N SER A 364 6.82 1.44 0.34
CA SER A 364 6.88 0.00 0.10
C SER A 364 7.70 -0.70 1.19
N ASN A 365 7.11 -1.66 1.90
CA ASN A 365 7.89 -2.52 2.81
C ASN A 365 8.73 -3.58 2.06
N SER A 366 8.93 -3.43 0.77
CA SER A 366 9.75 -4.28 -0.09
C SER A 366 10.41 -3.43 -1.16
N ASP A 367 10.22 -3.76 -2.45
CA ASP A 367 10.79 -3.01 -3.55
C ASP A 367 9.81 -1.98 -4.10
N MET A 368 10.32 -0.82 -4.51
CA MET A 368 9.58 0.20 -5.24
C MET A 368 10.14 0.40 -6.63
N SER A 369 9.26 0.47 -7.65
CA SER A 369 9.65 0.77 -9.02
C SER A 369 8.78 1.88 -9.62
N ILE A 370 9.41 3.00 -9.97
CA ILE A 370 8.78 4.09 -10.72
C ILE A 370 9.26 4.01 -12.18
N ASN A 371 8.37 3.56 -13.06
CA ASN A 371 8.68 3.37 -14.48
C ASN A 371 8.39 4.62 -15.32
N GLY A 372 7.55 5.51 -14.82
CA GLY A 372 7.14 6.75 -15.48
C GLY A 372 6.19 7.57 -14.61
N GLY A 373 5.48 8.50 -15.23
CA GLY A 373 4.52 9.36 -14.57
C GLY A 373 5.02 10.73 -14.15
N SER A 374 4.12 11.53 -13.61
CA SER A 374 4.39 12.89 -13.13
C SER A 374 3.87 13.03 -11.71
N PHE A 375 4.75 13.35 -10.78
CA PHE A 375 4.49 13.44 -9.35
C PHE A 375 4.75 14.84 -8.84
N THR A 376 3.85 15.37 -8.04
CA THR A 376 4.05 16.52 -7.17
C THR A 376 3.72 16.07 -5.75
N ILE A 377 4.73 16.02 -4.88
CA ILE A 377 4.64 15.43 -3.56
C ILE A 377 5.00 16.49 -2.51
N ALA A 378 4.18 16.59 -1.48
CA ALA A 378 4.48 17.30 -0.24
C ALA A 378 4.11 16.38 0.92
N THR A 379 5.05 16.03 1.76
CA THR A 379 4.89 15.01 2.78
C THR A 379 5.47 15.47 4.12
N GLY A 380 5.02 14.84 5.19
CA GLY A 380 5.53 15.10 6.54
C GLY A 380 6.70 14.21 6.93
N ASP A 381 6.94 13.15 6.16
CA ASP A 381 8.07 12.23 6.29
C ASP A 381 8.71 12.07 4.90
N ASP A 382 8.92 10.87 4.37
CA ASP A 382 9.71 10.68 3.16
C ASP A 382 8.91 10.87 1.85
N GLY A 383 9.59 11.40 0.85
CA GLY A 383 9.00 11.53 -0.47
C GLY A 383 8.67 10.16 -1.07
N LEU A 384 9.67 9.32 -1.25
CA LEU A 384 9.60 7.92 -1.68
C LEU A 384 10.44 7.06 -0.75
N HIS A 385 9.83 6.07 -0.09
CA HIS A 385 10.48 5.13 0.83
C HIS A 385 10.30 3.68 0.38
N ALA A 386 11.40 2.91 0.33
CA ALA A 386 11.37 1.47 0.11
C ALA A 386 12.28 0.74 1.10
N ASP A 387 11.76 -0.25 1.83
CA ASP A 387 12.58 -1.03 2.78
C ASP A 387 13.76 -1.75 2.08
N ASN A 388 13.64 -2.06 0.78
CA ASN A 388 14.69 -2.70 -0.01
C ASN A 388 15.15 -1.83 -1.18
N ASP A 389 14.81 -2.21 -2.43
CA ASP A 389 15.29 -1.53 -3.63
C ASP A 389 14.30 -0.44 -4.08
N LEU A 390 14.75 0.83 -4.12
CA LEU A 390 14.05 1.93 -4.78
C LEU A 390 14.63 2.14 -6.18
N ILE A 391 13.84 1.87 -7.23
CA ILE A 391 14.27 1.98 -8.61
C ILE A 391 13.43 3.02 -9.36
N ILE A 392 14.07 4.07 -9.85
CA ILE A 392 13.45 5.08 -10.70
C ILE A 392 13.98 4.89 -12.14
N ASN A 393 13.12 4.35 -13.01
CA ASN A 393 13.45 4.11 -14.40
C ASN A 393 13.23 5.33 -15.28
N SER A 394 12.22 6.16 -14.96
CA SER A 394 11.89 7.39 -15.68
C SER A 394 10.83 8.17 -14.87
N GLY A 395 10.37 9.30 -15.40
CA GLY A 395 9.30 10.13 -14.85
C GLY A 395 9.74 11.54 -14.50
N VAL A 396 8.78 12.32 -14.06
CA VAL A 396 9.01 13.66 -13.50
C VAL A 396 8.54 13.63 -12.04
N ILE A 397 9.47 13.77 -11.11
CA ILE A 397 9.21 13.67 -9.68
C ILE A 397 9.61 15.00 -9.05
N ASP A 398 8.65 15.72 -8.51
CA ASP A 398 8.83 17.01 -7.84
C ASP A 398 8.39 16.87 -6.38
N ILE A 399 9.34 16.61 -5.50
CA ILE A 399 9.14 16.54 -4.04
C ILE A 399 9.40 17.92 -3.49
N THR A 400 8.31 18.63 -3.20
CA THR A 400 8.32 20.05 -2.86
C THR A 400 8.57 20.32 -1.39
N ASP A 401 8.31 19.33 -0.53
CA ASP A 401 8.51 19.38 0.92
C ASP A 401 8.51 17.94 1.45
N CYS A 402 9.55 17.54 2.21
CA CYS A 402 9.68 16.23 2.82
C CYS A 402 10.69 16.26 3.98
N TYR A 403 10.74 15.18 4.76
CA TYR A 403 11.84 14.95 5.70
C TYR A 403 13.05 14.43 4.89
N GLU A 404 12.97 13.23 4.31
CA GLU A 404 13.93 12.73 3.33
C GLU A 404 13.29 12.63 1.92
N GLY A 405 14.12 12.83 0.89
CA GLY A 405 13.59 12.84 -0.48
C GLY A 405 13.34 11.45 -1.03
N LEU A 406 14.41 10.67 -1.15
CA LEU A 406 14.41 9.27 -1.58
C LEU A 406 15.11 8.45 -0.51
N GLU A 407 14.41 7.49 0.09
CA GLU A 407 14.95 6.57 1.08
C GLU A 407 14.87 5.11 0.59
N GLY A 408 15.89 4.31 0.92
CA GLY A 408 15.91 2.89 0.62
C GLY A 408 17.20 2.19 1.03
N LEU A 409 17.17 0.84 1.08
CA LEU A 409 18.40 0.06 1.24
C LEU A 409 19.33 0.24 0.04
N ASN A 410 18.79 0.12 -1.17
CA ASN A 410 19.50 0.48 -2.39
C ASN A 410 18.66 1.44 -3.23
N ILE A 411 19.29 2.46 -3.79
CA ILE A 411 18.62 3.45 -4.63
C ILE A 411 19.25 3.43 -6.01
N THR A 412 18.43 3.25 -7.05
CA THR A 412 18.86 3.27 -8.44
C THR A 412 18.06 4.27 -9.25
N VAL A 413 18.71 5.29 -9.79
CA VAL A 413 18.13 6.24 -10.74
C VAL A 413 18.68 5.96 -12.13
N ASN A 414 17.83 5.42 -13.02
CA ASN A 414 18.20 5.12 -14.40
C ASN A 414 17.99 6.31 -15.34
N ASP A 415 16.90 7.06 -15.17
CA ASP A 415 16.57 8.27 -15.95
C ASP A 415 15.47 9.06 -15.19
N GLY A 416 15.04 10.18 -15.75
CA GLY A 416 13.96 11.01 -15.24
C GLY A 416 14.39 12.45 -14.91
N THR A 417 13.44 13.22 -14.42
CA THR A 417 13.69 14.55 -13.85
C THR A 417 13.19 14.55 -12.41
N ILE A 418 14.10 14.70 -11.47
CA ILE A 418 13.82 14.58 -10.04
C ILE A 418 14.24 15.88 -9.38
N ASN A 419 13.30 16.53 -8.70
CA ASN A 419 13.57 17.70 -7.87
C ASN A 419 13.20 17.34 -6.43
N ILE A 420 14.08 17.65 -5.49
CA ILE A 420 13.90 17.34 -4.07
C ILE A 420 14.17 18.59 -3.26
N ASN A 421 13.25 18.89 -2.32
CA ASN A 421 13.44 19.88 -1.29
C ASN A 421 13.18 19.21 0.06
N ALA A 422 14.25 18.78 0.73
CA ALA A 422 14.22 18.03 1.97
C ALA A 422 14.65 18.87 3.17
N SER A 423 14.04 18.61 4.31
CA SER A 423 14.40 19.23 5.60
C SER A 423 15.47 18.44 6.33
N ASP A 424 15.80 17.25 5.87
CA ASP A 424 16.94 16.43 6.23
C ASP A 424 17.63 15.99 4.94
N ASP A 425 17.77 14.70 4.63
CA ASP A 425 18.56 14.23 3.51
C ASP A 425 17.83 14.25 2.16
N GLY A 426 18.58 14.56 1.10
CA GLY A 426 18.01 14.55 -0.25
C GLY A 426 17.82 13.15 -0.80
N ILE A 427 18.85 12.32 -0.75
CA ILE A 427 18.85 10.89 -1.09
C ILE A 427 19.56 10.16 0.03
N ASN A 428 18.88 9.21 0.68
CA ASN A 428 19.40 8.47 1.83
C ASN A 428 19.35 6.96 1.57
N ALA A 429 20.52 6.31 1.50
CA ALA A 429 20.65 4.86 1.48
C ALA A 429 21.22 4.40 2.83
N ALA A 430 20.38 4.40 3.85
CA ALA A 430 20.76 4.17 5.25
C ALA A 430 20.31 2.80 5.80
N GLY A 431 19.57 1.99 5.02
CA GLY A 431 19.21 0.64 5.41
C GLY A 431 17.74 0.36 5.68
N GLY A 432 16.84 1.03 4.98
CA GLY A 432 15.50 0.53 4.63
C GLY A 432 14.59 0.02 5.75
N THR A 433 14.69 0.51 6.97
CA THR A 433 13.61 0.31 7.95
C THR A 433 13.28 1.66 8.54
N ASP A 434 12.02 2.04 8.43
CA ASP A 434 11.42 3.27 8.95
C ASP A 434 11.73 3.44 10.46
N SER A 435 12.96 3.79 10.77
CA SER A 435 13.44 4.15 12.10
C SER A 435 14.03 5.57 12.13
N SER A 436 14.01 6.28 11.02
CA SER A 436 14.45 7.66 10.86
C SER A 436 13.43 8.68 11.35
N GLY A 437 12.16 8.28 11.57
CA GLY A 437 11.11 9.14 12.09
C GLY A 437 11.49 9.83 13.39
N PHE A 438 11.23 11.10 13.44
CA PHE A 438 11.40 12.10 14.48
C PHE A 438 11.57 11.55 15.92
N GLY A 439 12.81 11.21 16.32
CA GLY A 439 13.12 10.83 17.71
C GLY A 439 14.24 9.82 17.91
N GLY A 440 14.80 9.23 16.89
CA GLY A 440 16.03 8.44 16.98
C GLY A 440 17.24 9.31 16.61
N PHE A 441 18.23 9.42 17.48
CA PHE A 441 19.57 9.72 17.01
C PHE A 441 19.93 8.58 16.06
N GLY A 442 19.99 8.87 14.75
CA GLY A 442 20.28 7.91 13.71
C GLY A 442 21.46 7.04 14.11
N HIS A 443 21.35 5.78 13.86
CA HIS A 443 22.53 4.92 13.82
C HIS A 443 23.26 5.25 12.51
N ASP A 444 23.95 6.38 12.49
CA ASP A 444 25.06 6.58 11.57
C ASP A 444 26.08 5.49 11.87
N ALA A 445 25.95 4.39 11.16
CA ALA A 445 26.94 3.33 11.23
C ALA A 445 28.20 3.88 10.55
N PHE A 446 29.16 4.39 11.32
CA PHE A 446 30.49 4.79 10.83
C PHE A 446 31.30 3.62 10.20
N SER A 447 30.63 2.58 9.75
CA SER A 447 31.22 1.43 9.07
C SER A 447 30.48 1.18 7.77
N ALA A 448 31.21 1.27 6.66
CA ALA A 448 30.67 0.98 5.34
C ALA A 448 29.94 -0.38 5.30
N ASP A 449 28.72 -0.39 4.79
CA ASP A 449 27.98 -1.59 4.44
C ASP A 449 28.08 -1.82 2.92
N SER A 450 28.69 -2.92 2.51
CA SER A 450 28.88 -3.24 1.09
C SER A 450 27.57 -3.59 0.36
N ASP A 451 26.51 -3.85 1.10
CA ASP A 451 25.22 -4.24 0.56
C ASP A 451 24.30 -3.02 0.38
N VAL A 452 24.71 -1.83 0.82
CA VAL A 452 24.04 -0.54 0.65
C VAL A 452 24.65 0.24 -0.50
N ASN A 453 23.84 0.66 -1.48
CA ASN A 453 24.38 1.30 -2.68
C ASN A 453 23.41 2.35 -3.27
N ILE A 454 24.00 3.46 -3.74
CA ILE A 454 23.31 4.43 -4.61
C ILE A 454 23.92 4.34 -6.01
N TYR A 455 23.06 4.07 -7.00
CA TYR A 455 23.42 4.04 -8.42
C TYR A 455 22.72 5.17 -9.18
N ILE A 456 23.45 6.12 -9.74
CA ILE A 456 22.92 7.15 -10.62
C ILE A 456 23.44 6.89 -12.03
N ASN A 457 22.58 6.32 -12.87
CA ASN A 457 22.91 5.93 -14.24
C ASN A 457 22.51 6.99 -15.28
N GLY A 458 21.58 7.89 -14.94
CA GLY A 458 21.05 8.90 -15.86
C GLY A 458 20.18 9.94 -15.18
N GLY A 459 19.40 10.66 -15.99
CA GLY A 459 18.43 11.64 -15.52
C GLY A 459 18.99 13.01 -15.18
N THR A 460 18.13 13.88 -14.69
CA THR A 460 18.47 15.19 -14.15
C THR A 460 17.92 15.25 -12.72
N ILE A 461 18.82 15.38 -11.75
CA ILE A 461 18.49 15.37 -10.33
C ILE A 461 18.90 16.72 -9.74
N THR A 462 17.97 17.40 -9.09
CA THR A 462 18.21 18.66 -8.37
C THR A 462 17.79 18.46 -6.92
N ILE A 463 18.72 18.67 -6.01
CA ILE A 463 18.52 18.48 -4.58
C ILE A 463 18.78 19.79 -3.86
N ASN A 464 17.89 20.14 -2.95
CA ASN A 464 18.08 21.12 -1.91
C ASN A 464 17.77 20.45 -0.58
N ALA A 465 18.78 20.23 0.27
CA ALA A 465 18.68 19.50 1.52
C ALA A 465 19.28 20.31 2.67
N ASP A 466 18.63 20.27 3.81
CA ASP A 466 19.13 20.88 5.06
C ASP A 466 20.08 19.91 5.80
N GLY A 467 19.92 18.59 5.62
CA GLY A 467 20.83 17.50 5.95
C GLY A 467 21.78 17.17 4.81
N ASP A 468 22.19 15.89 4.65
CA ASP A 468 23.09 15.48 3.59
C ASP A 468 22.39 15.54 2.21
N GLY A 469 23.10 16.03 1.21
CA GLY A 469 22.55 16.09 -0.14
C GLY A 469 22.34 14.69 -0.71
N ILE A 470 23.37 13.85 -0.61
CA ILE A 470 23.35 12.42 -0.93
C ILE A 470 24.11 11.71 0.17
N ASP A 471 23.42 10.87 0.94
CA ASP A 471 23.99 10.00 1.98
C ASP A 471 23.92 8.52 1.58
N SER A 472 25.01 7.80 1.79
CA SER A 472 25.07 6.35 1.65
C SER A 472 25.85 5.71 2.77
N ASN A 473 25.21 4.89 3.56
CA ASN A 473 25.92 4.02 4.51
C ASN A 473 26.85 2.99 3.81
N GLY A 474 26.88 2.98 2.48
CA GLY A 474 27.71 2.13 1.64
C GLY A 474 28.38 2.87 0.50
N ASN A 475 27.98 2.58 -0.74
CA ASN A 475 28.69 3.05 -1.91
C ASN A 475 27.86 4.00 -2.78
N LEU A 476 28.52 4.94 -3.47
CA LEU A 476 27.92 5.87 -4.42
C LEU A 476 28.54 5.71 -5.82
N TYR A 477 27.76 5.30 -6.79
CA TYR A 477 28.19 5.07 -8.17
C TYR A 477 27.46 5.99 -9.14
N VAL A 478 28.18 6.91 -9.81
CA VAL A 478 27.64 7.80 -10.83
C VAL A 478 28.18 7.40 -12.18
N THR A 479 27.33 6.89 -13.06
CA THR A 479 27.68 6.47 -14.42
C THR A 479 27.10 7.39 -15.51
N GLY A 480 26.16 8.28 -15.16
CA GLY A 480 25.52 9.21 -16.08
C GLY A 480 24.74 10.32 -15.37
N GLY A 481 23.97 11.08 -16.14
CA GLY A 481 23.07 12.11 -15.63
C GLY A 481 23.68 13.47 -15.35
N GLY A 482 22.85 14.37 -14.90
CA GLY A 482 23.19 15.71 -14.40
C GLY A 482 22.65 15.89 -12.97
N ILE A 483 23.54 15.98 -11.99
CA ILE A 483 23.20 16.00 -10.58
C ILE A 483 23.63 17.35 -10.01
N TYR A 484 22.69 18.05 -9.39
CA TYR A 484 22.89 19.39 -8.84
C TYR A 484 22.45 19.39 -7.38
N VAL A 485 23.40 19.48 -6.47
CA VAL A 485 23.17 19.37 -5.02
C VAL A 485 23.45 20.72 -4.36
N SER A 486 22.45 21.27 -3.70
CA SER A 486 22.58 22.31 -2.69
C SER A 486 22.39 21.63 -1.34
N GLY A 487 23.49 21.30 -0.68
CA GLY A 487 23.50 20.66 0.63
C GLY A 487 23.46 21.68 1.77
N PRO A 488 23.76 21.22 3.00
CA PRO A 488 23.53 21.97 4.22
C PRO A 488 24.35 23.26 4.32
N GLU A 489 23.80 24.25 5.01
CA GLU A 489 24.52 25.46 5.40
C GLU A 489 25.34 25.28 6.70
N SER A 490 25.09 24.21 7.45
CA SER A 490 25.79 23.88 8.69
C SER A 490 27.03 23.03 8.42
N SER A 491 27.90 22.83 9.41
CA SER A 491 29.12 22.03 9.27
C SER A 491 28.99 20.62 9.85
N ALA A 492 27.78 20.20 10.19
CA ALA A 492 27.53 18.86 10.75
C ALA A 492 27.37 17.79 9.65
N ASP A 493 26.82 18.23 8.50
CA ASP A 493 26.45 17.38 7.39
C ASP A 493 27.15 17.86 6.10
N GLY A 494 27.13 17.08 5.01
CA GLY A 494 27.83 17.35 3.77
C GLY A 494 26.88 17.42 2.55
N ALA A 495 27.34 17.97 1.42
CA ALA A 495 26.58 17.83 0.19
C ALA A 495 26.65 16.40 -0.38
N LEU A 496 27.68 15.65 0.03
CA LEU A 496 27.86 14.22 -0.21
C LEU A 496 28.42 13.61 1.07
N ASP A 497 27.83 12.52 1.53
CA ASP A 497 28.36 11.62 2.55
C ASP A 497 28.27 10.16 2.09
N TYR A 498 29.30 9.36 2.37
CA TYR A 498 29.32 7.94 2.05
C TYR A 498 30.35 7.20 2.89
N ASN A 499 29.99 6.03 3.39
CA ASN A 499 30.87 5.25 4.22
C ASN A 499 31.79 4.28 3.44
N GLY A 500 31.49 4.02 2.15
CA GLY A 500 32.19 3.06 1.29
C GLY A 500 33.01 3.69 0.18
N GLU A 501 32.77 3.26 -1.06
CA GLU A 501 33.43 3.79 -2.26
C GLU A 501 32.52 4.76 -3.00
N ALA A 502 33.03 5.91 -3.41
CA ALA A 502 32.34 6.78 -4.34
C ALA A 502 33.12 6.89 -5.66
N THR A 503 32.45 6.59 -6.80
CA THR A 503 33.06 6.72 -8.12
C THR A 503 32.15 7.44 -9.09
N ILE A 504 32.74 8.32 -9.93
CA ILE A 504 32.07 8.96 -11.05
C ILE A 504 32.78 8.58 -12.35
N THR A 505 32.10 7.84 -13.22
CA THR A 505 32.61 7.39 -14.52
C THR A 505 31.91 8.02 -15.71
N GLY A 506 30.79 8.70 -15.49
CA GLY A 506 30.02 9.44 -16.47
C GLY A 506 29.17 10.53 -15.84
N GLY A 507 28.50 11.34 -16.66
CA GLY A 507 27.61 12.40 -16.17
C GLY A 507 28.33 13.66 -15.67
N THR A 508 27.61 14.46 -14.92
CA THR A 508 28.10 15.69 -14.27
C THR A 508 27.45 15.80 -12.90
N LEU A 509 28.26 15.98 -11.86
CA LEU A 509 27.79 16.27 -10.52
C LEU A 509 28.35 17.61 -10.06
N ILE A 510 27.49 18.50 -9.58
CA ILE A 510 27.86 19.76 -8.97
C ILE A 510 27.23 19.78 -7.57
N ALA A 511 28.05 19.72 -6.55
CA ALA A 511 27.63 19.76 -5.17
C ALA A 511 28.21 20.99 -4.47
N ALA A 512 27.39 21.65 -3.67
CA ALA A 512 27.77 22.81 -2.87
C ALA A 512 27.10 22.70 -1.50
N GLY A 513 27.87 22.84 -0.44
CA GLY A 513 27.41 22.77 0.95
C GLY A 513 28.48 23.28 1.90
N ALA A 514 28.26 23.03 3.20
CA ALA A 514 29.22 23.34 4.23
C ALA A 514 30.55 22.60 4.03
N SER A 515 31.67 23.23 4.34
CA SER A 515 32.99 22.66 4.11
C SER A 515 33.49 21.73 5.22
N GLY A 516 32.70 21.52 6.28
CA GLY A 516 33.10 20.76 7.47
C GLY A 516 33.23 19.25 7.26
N MET A 517 32.30 18.70 6.49
CA MET A 517 32.19 17.27 6.13
C MET A 517 32.26 17.05 4.61
N ALA A 518 33.01 17.93 3.90
CA ALA A 518 33.10 17.84 2.44
C ALA A 518 33.85 16.59 1.99
N GLU A 519 33.17 15.73 1.25
CA GLU A 519 33.73 14.54 0.63
C GLU A 519 33.85 14.71 -0.90
N ASN A 520 34.69 13.88 -1.52
CA ASN A 520 34.95 13.92 -2.96
C ASN A 520 35.15 12.51 -3.51
N PHE A 521 34.81 12.31 -4.78
CA PHE A 521 34.93 10.99 -5.44
C PHE A 521 36.35 10.40 -5.37
N GLY A 522 36.43 9.08 -5.26
CA GLY A 522 37.66 8.32 -5.14
C GLY A 522 38.51 8.29 -6.43
N SER A 523 39.73 7.78 -6.30
CA SER A 523 40.75 7.76 -7.36
C SER A 523 40.40 6.91 -8.59
N ASP A 524 39.41 6.03 -8.46
CA ASP A 524 38.96 5.14 -9.55
C ASP A 524 37.96 5.83 -10.48
N SER A 525 37.61 7.07 -10.17
CA SER A 525 36.79 7.93 -11.04
C SER A 525 37.54 8.25 -12.33
N THR A 526 36.82 8.24 -13.45
CA THR A 526 37.35 8.63 -14.78
C THR A 526 37.05 10.09 -15.12
N GLN A 527 36.27 10.76 -14.32
CA GLN A 527 35.93 12.18 -14.40
C GLN A 527 36.92 12.96 -13.51
N GLY A 528 37.15 14.23 -13.85
CA GLY A 528 37.87 15.13 -12.96
C GLY A 528 36.98 15.59 -11.83
N SER A 529 37.43 15.43 -10.63
CA SER A 529 36.75 15.88 -9.39
C SER A 529 37.53 17.02 -8.72
#